data_7595edc5f787579bdb20852c6a846959
#
_entry.id   7595edc5f787579bdb20852c6a846959
#
_cell.length_a   1.000
_cell.length_b   1.000
_cell.length_c   1.000
_cell.angle_alpha   90.00
_cell.angle_beta   90.00
_cell.angle_gamma   90.00
#
_symmetry.space_group_name_H-M   'P 1'
#
loop_
_entity.id
_entity.type
_entity.pdbx_description
1 polymer ?
#
loop_
_entity_poly.entity_id
_entity_poly.type
_entity_poly.pdbx_seq_one_letter_code
_entity_poly.pdbx_strand_id
1 'polypeptide(L)'
;MFLTERDLKENFWKNYNYSARAIRYQFEAPIREGCADLITVEMYQDNVQFNSFEFKLHDIKKAILQAKENSKYVHKSWIVI
;
A
#
# COMPACT_ATOMS: atom_id res chain seq x y z
N MET A 1 0.23 -20.17 0.02
CA MET A 1 -0.05 -19.60 1.37
C MET A 1 1.12 -18.75 1.81
N PHE A 2 0.81 -17.60 2.40
CA PHE A 2 1.85 -16.71 2.92
C PHE A 2 2.06 -16.98 4.41
N LEU A 3 3.30 -17.17 4.82
CA LEU A 3 3.65 -17.44 6.21
C LEU A 3 3.81 -16.17 7.02
N THR A 4 4.19 -15.05 6.37
CA THR A 4 4.42 -13.78 7.04
C THR A 4 3.85 -12.63 6.21
N GLU A 5 3.67 -11.47 6.86
CA GLU A 5 3.27 -10.25 6.14
C GLU A 5 4.35 -9.83 5.16
N ARG A 6 5.60 -10.12 5.46
CA ARG A 6 6.71 -9.84 4.55
C ARG A 6 6.58 -10.64 3.24
N ASP A 7 6.22 -11.92 3.34
CA ASP A 7 6.00 -12.75 2.17
C ASP A 7 4.85 -12.23 1.32
N LEU A 8 3.76 -11.83 1.98
CA LEU A 8 2.61 -11.23 1.32
C LEU A 8 3.02 -9.95 0.58
N LYS A 9 3.76 -9.08 1.25
CA LYS A 9 4.22 -7.81 0.70
C LYS A 9 5.13 -8.03 -0.52
N GLU A 10 6.09 -8.93 -0.42
CA GLU A 10 7.02 -9.21 -1.52
C GLU A 10 6.28 -9.79 -2.73
N ASN A 11 5.37 -10.71 -2.51
CA ASN A 11 4.57 -11.30 -3.59
C ASN A 11 3.68 -10.25 -4.25
N PHE A 12 3.01 -9.42 -3.44
CA PHE A 12 2.18 -8.34 -3.96
C PHE A 12 3.00 -7.39 -4.83
N TRP A 13 4.15 -6.95 -4.31
CA TRP A 13 4.99 -5.98 -5.02
C TRP A 13 5.48 -6.52 -6.36
N LYS A 14 5.93 -7.76 -6.37
CA LYS A 14 6.40 -8.40 -7.58
C LYS A 14 5.33 -8.42 -8.69
N ASN A 15 4.10 -8.71 -8.31
CA ASN A 15 2.99 -8.78 -9.27
C ASN A 15 2.46 -7.38 -9.62
N TYR A 16 2.34 -6.50 -8.64
CA TYR A 16 1.82 -5.15 -8.82
C TYR A 16 2.73 -4.32 -9.73
N ASN A 17 4.02 -4.36 -9.48
CA ASN A 17 4.97 -3.52 -10.20
C ASN A 17 5.68 -4.24 -11.34
N TYR A 18 5.13 -5.33 -11.81
CA TYR A 18 5.71 -6.13 -12.89
C TYR A 18 6.01 -5.30 -14.13
N SER A 19 5.13 -4.39 -14.50
CA SER A 19 5.28 -3.53 -15.67
C SER A 19 5.71 -2.10 -15.29
N ALA A 20 6.38 -1.92 -14.16
CA ALA A 20 6.80 -0.62 -13.64
C ALA A 20 5.61 0.34 -13.48
N ARG A 21 4.51 -0.16 -12.94
CA ARG A 21 3.26 0.57 -12.78
C ARG A 21 3.42 1.80 -11.89
N ALA A 22 4.17 1.67 -10.80
CA ALA A 22 4.45 2.78 -9.90
C ALA A 22 5.65 3.58 -10.44
N ILE A 23 5.46 4.87 -10.67
CA ILE A 23 6.57 5.75 -11.09
C ILE A 23 7.44 6.14 -9.90
N ARG A 24 6.86 6.12 -8.69
CA ARG A 24 7.55 6.32 -7.42
C ARG A 24 6.90 5.42 -6.40
N TYR A 25 7.66 5.00 -5.40
CA TYR A 25 7.12 4.20 -4.30
C TYR A 25 8.00 4.34 -3.07
N GLN A 26 7.41 4.04 -1.93
CA GLN A 26 8.14 4.01 -0.66
C GLN A 26 7.46 3.02 0.28
N PHE A 27 8.24 2.06 0.78
CA PHE A 27 7.80 1.18 1.87
C PHE A 27 7.98 1.92 3.19
N GLU A 28 7.14 1.62 4.17
CA GLU A 28 7.16 2.24 5.49
C GLU A 28 7.13 3.77 5.38
N ALA A 29 6.16 4.28 4.62
CA ALA A 29 6.07 5.71 4.33
C ALA A 29 5.40 6.46 5.49
N PRO A 30 6.08 7.49 6.06
CA PRO A 30 5.56 8.22 7.24
C PRO A 30 4.55 9.29 6.85
N ILE A 31 3.41 8.91 6.30
CA ILE A 31 2.36 9.84 5.89
C ILE A 31 1.37 10.15 7.01
N ARG A 32 1.46 9.42 8.12
CA ARG A 32 0.60 9.58 9.28
C ARG A 32 1.39 9.24 10.53
N GLU A 33 0.80 9.38 11.68
CA GLU A 33 1.39 8.85 12.90
C GLU A 33 1.48 7.32 12.77
N GLY A 34 2.69 6.78 12.83
CA GLY A 34 3.02 5.46 12.31
C GLY A 34 3.26 5.59 10.81
N CYS A 35 3.40 4.47 10.12
CA CYS A 35 3.71 4.48 8.69
C CYS A 35 2.66 3.70 7.92
N ALA A 36 2.40 4.10 6.68
CA ALA A 36 1.73 3.23 5.72
C ALA A 36 2.74 2.17 5.26
N ASP A 37 2.31 0.94 5.09
CA ASP A 37 3.23 -0.14 4.70
C ASP A 37 3.85 0.11 3.33
N LEU A 38 3.09 0.67 2.42
CA LEU A 38 3.56 1.01 1.07
C LEU A 38 2.76 2.18 0.54
N ILE A 39 3.45 3.14 -0.02
CA ILE A 39 2.84 4.20 -0.83
C ILE A 39 3.36 4.08 -2.25
N THR A 40 2.48 4.19 -3.22
CA THR A 40 2.85 4.25 -4.63
C THR A 40 2.29 5.51 -5.26
N VAL A 41 2.99 5.98 -6.29
CA VAL A 41 2.55 7.09 -7.11
C VAL A 41 2.44 6.56 -8.53
N GLU A 42 1.28 6.72 -9.13
CA GLU A 42 1.02 6.30 -10.50
C GLU A 42 0.58 7.49 -11.31
N MET A 43 0.90 7.47 -12.60
CA MET A 43 0.43 8.46 -13.55
C MET A 43 -0.68 7.82 -14.39
N TYR A 44 -1.83 8.47 -14.46
CA TYR A 44 -2.95 8.00 -15.27
C TYR A 44 -3.57 9.18 -15.99
N GLN A 45 -3.51 9.16 -17.33
CA GLN A 45 -4.05 10.22 -18.17
C GLN A 45 -3.60 11.62 -17.73
N ASP A 46 -2.30 11.78 -17.48
CA ASP A 46 -1.65 13.00 -17.02
C ASP A 46 -2.04 13.43 -15.59
N ASN A 47 -2.77 12.59 -14.88
CA ASN A 47 -3.08 12.81 -13.47
C ASN A 47 -2.23 11.91 -12.59
N VAL A 48 -1.72 12.50 -11.50
CA VAL A 48 -0.95 11.76 -10.51
C VAL A 48 -1.91 11.18 -9.49
N GLN A 49 -1.75 9.88 -9.19
CA GLN A 49 -2.55 9.19 -8.19
C GLN A 49 -1.65 8.60 -7.12
N PHE A 50 -1.95 8.95 -5.87
CA PHE A 50 -1.28 8.38 -4.69
C PHE A 50 -2.12 7.25 -4.15
N ASN A 51 -1.48 6.11 -3.89
CA ASN A 51 -2.13 4.93 -3.33
C ASN A 51 -1.40 4.49 -2.07
N SER A 52 -2.14 4.02 -1.08
CA SER A 52 -1.55 3.38 0.09
C SER A 52 -1.98 1.93 0.15
N PHE A 53 -1.12 1.10 0.70
CA PHE A 53 -1.39 -0.33 0.89
C PHE A 53 -0.99 -0.73 2.30
N GLU A 54 -1.89 -1.47 2.97
CA GLU A 54 -1.60 -2.11 4.25
C GLU A 54 -1.61 -3.63 4.04
N PHE A 55 -0.61 -4.32 4.53
CA PHE A 55 -0.47 -5.78 4.37
C PHE A 55 -0.75 -6.46 5.70
N LYS A 56 -1.78 -7.31 5.74
CA LYS A 56 -2.17 -8.02 6.96
C LYS A 56 -2.55 -9.46 6.65
N LEU A 57 -2.00 -10.39 7.44
CA LEU A 57 -2.45 -11.78 7.47
C LEU A 57 -3.53 -11.97 8.52
N HIS A 58 -3.47 -11.18 9.59
CA HIS A 58 -4.38 -11.23 10.73
C HIS A 58 -4.80 -9.82 11.10
N ASP A 59 -5.73 -9.70 12.03
CA ASP A 59 -6.15 -8.41 12.58
C ASP A 59 -6.66 -7.44 11.50
N ILE A 60 -7.65 -7.90 10.77
CA ILE A 60 -8.24 -7.13 9.68
C ILE A 60 -8.87 -5.82 10.16
N LYS A 61 -9.40 -5.79 11.38
CA LYS A 61 -9.95 -4.55 11.96
C LYS A 61 -8.89 -3.47 12.06
N LYS A 62 -7.69 -3.82 12.49
CA LYS A 62 -6.58 -2.87 12.57
C LYS A 62 -6.19 -2.39 11.18
N ALA A 63 -6.16 -3.29 10.19
CA ALA A 63 -5.85 -2.92 8.81
C ALA A 63 -6.88 -1.92 8.27
N ILE A 64 -8.15 -2.11 8.57
CA ILE A 64 -9.22 -1.20 8.15
C ILE A 64 -9.00 0.19 8.75
N LEU A 65 -8.68 0.27 10.04
CA LEU A 65 -8.41 1.53 10.70
C LEU A 65 -7.21 2.24 10.09
N GLN A 66 -6.14 1.50 9.84
CA GLN A 66 -4.94 2.04 9.21
C GLN A 66 -5.22 2.55 7.79
N ALA A 67 -5.99 1.79 7.02
CA ALA A 67 -6.36 2.20 5.66
C ALA A 67 -7.22 3.46 5.68
N LYS A 68 -8.13 3.60 6.65
CA LYS A 68 -8.93 4.81 6.81
C LYS A 68 -8.05 6.01 7.15
N GLU A 69 -7.07 5.85 8.03
CA GLU A 69 -6.14 6.94 8.34
C GLU A 69 -5.32 7.32 7.12
N ASN A 70 -4.84 6.33 6.36
CA ASN A 70 -4.08 6.58 5.13
C ASN A 70 -4.93 7.36 4.12
N SER A 71 -6.24 7.09 4.05
CA SER A 71 -7.12 7.72 3.06
C SER A 71 -7.22 9.23 3.19
N LYS A 72 -6.77 9.79 4.32
CA LYS A 72 -6.71 11.25 4.52
C LYS A 72 -5.58 11.89 3.72
N TYR A 73 -4.61 11.09 3.26
CA TYR A 73 -3.38 11.59 2.65
C TYR A 73 -3.16 11.10 1.22
N VAL A 74 -3.97 10.15 0.76
CA VAL A 74 -3.81 9.52 -0.56
C VAL A 74 -5.14 9.49 -1.29
N HIS A 75 -5.11 9.25 -2.60
CA HIS A 75 -6.32 9.16 -3.41
C HIS A 75 -7.05 7.85 -3.19
N LYS A 76 -6.31 6.75 -3.07
CA LYS A 76 -6.89 5.42 -2.83
C LYS A 76 -6.10 4.69 -1.77
N SER A 77 -6.82 4.00 -0.90
CA SER A 77 -6.23 3.26 0.22
C SER A 77 -6.74 1.82 0.18
N TRP A 78 -5.81 0.88 0.21
CA TRP A 78 -6.07 -0.54 0.00
C TRP A 78 -5.59 -1.37 1.17
N ILE A 79 -6.23 -2.51 1.35
CA ILE A 79 -5.77 -3.56 2.25
C ILE A 79 -5.46 -4.78 1.39
N VAL A 80 -4.29 -5.36 1.61
CA VAL A 80 -3.84 -6.58 0.91
C VAL A 80 -3.83 -7.73 1.91
N ILE A 81 -4.60 -8.76 1.62
CA ILE A 81 -4.74 -9.92 2.49
C ILE A 81 -4.61 -11.21 1.71
#